data_876ceafa90c15d79a1bc82102350e8fe
#
_entry.id   876ceafa90c15d79a1bc82102350e8fe
#
_cell.length_a   1.000
_cell.length_b   1.000
_cell.length_c   1.000
_cell.angle_alpha   90.00
_cell.angle_beta   90.00
_cell.angle_gamma   90.00
#
_symmetry.space_group_name_H-M   'P 1'
#
loop_
_entity.id
_entity.type
_entity.pdbx_description
1 polymer ?
#
loop_
_entity_poly.entity_id
_entity_poly.type
_entity_poly.pdbx_seq_one_letter_code
_entity_poly.pdbx_strand_id
1 'polypeptide(L)'
;MHDLQWMKTGSRWALALCHWVSSLHGSLFPHLSLCSEDMIAEFSQAVDWAGCSIRAFAWHPHTSKFAVALLDDSIRVYNTNSATVPILKHRLQRNVASMAWKPLCASILAVACQSCVLLWHLDPTSLSTRPSSGCAQVLAYPGHSPVTSLAWAPSGEMLLSASPVDTAMLVWDVSTENCVPLQWFGGGGVTYLAWSPDGSKVLAATPSAVFRVWEAQMWTCERWPTIKGRCQTGCWSPDGSRLLFTVLGESVIYSLSFSEYSGEMQGQVGGSKTASIVADLSETTFETLYGEERIGGEVHSMVWDPSGERLAALIRGNPETPESRTIVAVFRTRNSPVFELLPCGFLQGEPGAEPQLIAFHPCFKKGALLTVCWSTGRISHVPFFFVSGQFPCFSPSHSPVVALSSSSASVREQPLFSEL
;
A
#
# COMPACT_ATOMS: atom_id res chain seq x y z
N MET A 1 -27.77 -49.75 -27.46
CA MET A 1 -26.64 -49.85 -26.53
C MET A 1 -25.35 -49.15 -27.00
N HIS A 2 -25.19 -48.85 -28.28
CA HIS A 2 -23.99 -48.16 -28.80
C HIS A 2 -23.95 -46.66 -28.43
N ASP A 3 -25.10 -46.00 -28.31
CA ASP A 3 -25.16 -44.55 -28.05
C ASP A 3 -24.78 -44.12 -26.64
N LEU A 4 -24.89 -45.06 -25.67
CA LEU A 4 -24.52 -44.73 -24.29
C LEU A 4 -22.99 -44.82 -24.03
N GLN A 5 -22.26 -45.57 -24.88
CA GLN A 5 -20.85 -45.81 -24.71
C GLN A 5 -20.00 -44.64 -25.21
N TRP A 6 -20.35 -44.02 -26.30
CA TRP A 6 -19.66 -42.83 -26.81
C TRP A 6 -19.94 -41.57 -25.96
N MET A 7 -21.16 -41.44 -25.38
CA MET A 7 -21.45 -40.38 -24.40
C MET A 7 -20.59 -40.50 -23.13
N LYS A 8 -20.42 -41.71 -22.63
CA LYS A 8 -19.51 -41.98 -21.49
C LYS A 8 -18.05 -41.67 -21.83
N THR A 9 -17.63 -42.01 -23.05
CA THR A 9 -16.26 -41.71 -23.51
C THR A 9 -16.07 -40.21 -23.70
N GLY A 10 -17.03 -39.50 -24.30
CA GLY A 10 -17.02 -38.06 -24.49
C GLY A 10 -16.97 -37.28 -23.16
N SER A 11 -17.75 -37.72 -22.15
CA SER A 11 -17.73 -37.08 -20.82
C SER A 11 -16.41 -37.29 -20.11
N ARG A 12 -15.76 -38.46 -20.26
CA ARG A 12 -14.41 -38.71 -19.69
C ARG A 12 -13.36 -37.84 -20.37
N TRP A 13 -13.41 -37.65 -21.67
CA TRP A 13 -12.51 -36.75 -22.38
C TRP A 13 -12.73 -35.28 -21.99
N ALA A 14 -13.98 -34.86 -21.85
CA ALA A 14 -14.29 -33.51 -21.37
C ALA A 14 -13.77 -33.27 -19.95
N LEU A 15 -13.95 -34.22 -19.04
CA LEU A 15 -13.39 -34.14 -17.68
C LEU A 15 -11.85 -34.13 -17.69
N ALA A 16 -11.22 -34.98 -18.51
CA ALA A 16 -9.76 -35.00 -18.64
C ALA A 16 -9.24 -33.68 -19.22
N LEU A 17 -9.92 -33.09 -20.20
CA LEU A 17 -9.59 -31.78 -20.74
C LEU A 17 -9.76 -30.68 -19.69
N CYS A 18 -10.84 -30.69 -18.92
CA CYS A 18 -11.05 -29.76 -17.82
C CYS A 18 -9.97 -29.88 -16.75
N HIS A 19 -9.58 -31.11 -16.37
CA HIS A 19 -8.46 -31.31 -15.45
C HIS A 19 -7.13 -30.83 -16.00
N TRP A 20 -6.87 -31.08 -17.29
CA TRP A 20 -5.65 -30.63 -17.94
C TRP A 20 -5.58 -29.10 -18.03
N VAL A 21 -6.68 -28.44 -18.44
CA VAL A 21 -6.81 -26.99 -18.47
C VAL A 21 -6.68 -26.39 -17.06
N SER A 22 -7.31 -27.01 -16.07
CA SER A 22 -7.18 -26.59 -14.67
C SER A 22 -5.76 -26.72 -14.15
N SER A 23 -5.04 -27.81 -14.51
CA SER A 23 -3.64 -28.01 -14.15
C SER A 23 -2.72 -26.99 -14.83
N LEU A 24 -2.94 -26.70 -16.10
CA LEU A 24 -2.24 -25.63 -16.83
C LEU A 24 -2.54 -24.25 -16.22
N HIS A 25 -3.80 -23.98 -15.89
CA HIS A 25 -4.20 -22.74 -15.26
C HIS A 25 -3.54 -22.57 -13.88
N GLY A 26 -3.53 -23.61 -13.05
CA GLY A 26 -2.84 -23.59 -11.76
C GLY A 26 -1.31 -23.46 -11.88
N SER A 27 -0.72 -23.94 -12.98
CA SER A 27 0.71 -23.76 -13.24
C SER A 27 1.06 -22.35 -13.74
N LEU A 28 0.18 -21.74 -14.53
CA LEU A 28 0.35 -20.39 -15.07
C LEU A 28 -0.05 -19.31 -14.04
N PHE A 29 -1.00 -19.62 -13.17
CA PHE A 29 -1.53 -18.70 -12.17
C PHE A 29 -1.60 -19.38 -10.79
N PRO A 30 -0.46 -19.69 -10.17
CA PRO A 30 -0.41 -20.44 -8.91
C PRO A 30 -1.16 -19.73 -7.76
N HIS A 31 -1.29 -18.40 -7.82
CA HIS A 31 -2.04 -17.63 -6.83
C HIS A 31 -3.55 -17.96 -6.79
N LEU A 32 -4.13 -18.45 -7.89
CA LEU A 32 -5.55 -18.84 -7.93
C LEU A 32 -5.83 -20.18 -7.20
N SER A 33 -4.79 -20.95 -6.88
CA SER A 33 -4.92 -22.16 -6.06
C SER A 33 -4.86 -21.89 -4.56
N LEU A 34 -4.53 -20.67 -4.15
CA LEU A 34 -4.46 -20.26 -2.76
C LEU A 34 -5.85 -20.05 -2.16
N CYS A 35 -6.00 -20.26 -0.86
CA CYS A 35 -7.22 -19.83 -0.18
C CYS A 35 -7.28 -18.29 -0.07
N SER A 36 -8.46 -17.75 0.25
CA SER A 36 -8.63 -16.29 0.31
C SER A 36 -7.73 -15.60 1.33
N GLU A 37 -7.46 -16.25 2.47
CA GLU A 37 -6.54 -15.75 3.50
C GLU A 37 -5.11 -15.68 2.97
N ASP A 38 -4.65 -16.76 2.34
CA ASP A 38 -3.30 -16.83 1.78
C ASP A 38 -3.10 -15.79 0.66
N MET A 39 -4.13 -15.56 -0.17
CA MET A 39 -4.09 -14.51 -1.18
C MET A 39 -3.98 -13.12 -0.56
N ILE A 40 -4.72 -12.85 0.50
CA ILE A 40 -4.63 -11.56 1.20
C ILE A 40 -3.23 -11.41 1.81
N ALA A 41 -2.70 -12.46 2.45
CA ALA A 41 -1.37 -12.43 3.04
C ALA A 41 -0.26 -12.20 1.99
N GLU A 42 -0.36 -12.86 0.84
CA GLU A 42 0.60 -12.76 -0.26
C GLU A 42 0.66 -11.34 -0.86
N PHE A 43 -0.50 -10.68 -0.99
CA PHE A 43 -0.59 -9.37 -1.64
C PHE A 43 -0.76 -8.20 -0.67
N SER A 44 -0.70 -8.43 0.63
CA SER A 44 -0.81 -7.40 1.65
C SER A 44 0.38 -6.44 1.66
N GLN A 45 0.12 -5.19 2.04
CA GLN A 45 1.18 -4.22 2.36
C GLN A 45 1.75 -4.41 3.77
N ALA A 46 1.10 -5.18 4.64
CA ALA A 46 1.68 -5.62 5.91
C ALA A 46 2.66 -6.78 5.69
N VAL A 47 3.83 -6.72 6.30
CA VAL A 47 4.92 -7.70 6.08
C VAL A 47 4.53 -9.11 6.48
N ASP A 48 3.83 -9.25 7.59
CA ASP A 48 3.32 -10.51 8.11
C ASP A 48 1.83 -10.36 8.46
N TRP A 49 1.03 -10.17 7.43
CA TRP A 49 -0.40 -9.89 7.61
C TRP A 49 -1.14 -10.96 8.41
N ALA A 50 -0.77 -12.21 8.24
CA ALA A 50 -1.44 -13.34 8.91
C ALA A 50 -1.13 -13.39 10.41
N GLY A 51 0.11 -13.06 10.80
CA GLY A 51 0.59 -13.15 12.17
C GLY A 51 0.63 -11.83 12.92
N CYS A 52 0.48 -10.69 12.24
CA CYS A 52 0.64 -9.39 12.89
C CYS A 52 -0.61 -8.95 13.66
N SER A 53 -0.38 -8.23 14.76
CA SER A 53 -1.45 -7.65 15.57
C SER A 53 -2.25 -6.56 14.82
N ILE A 54 -1.60 -5.83 13.92
CA ILE A 54 -2.18 -4.75 13.12
C ILE A 54 -2.14 -5.15 11.65
N ARG A 55 -3.30 -5.44 11.07
CA ARG A 55 -3.46 -5.89 9.68
C ARG A 55 -3.52 -4.75 8.67
N ALA A 56 -4.08 -3.61 9.06
CA ALA A 56 -4.17 -2.43 8.21
C ALA A 56 -4.19 -1.16 9.05
N PHE A 57 -3.71 -0.07 8.48
CA PHE A 57 -3.63 1.24 9.09
C PHE A 57 -4.04 2.31 8.07
N ALA A 58 -4.81 3.31 8.48
CA ALA A 58 -5.17 4.43 7.61
C ALA A 58 -5.28 5.74 8.39
N TRP A 59 -4.48 6.74 8.01
CA TRP A 59 -4.65 8.11 8.46
C TRP A 59 -5.85 8.77 7.81
N HIS A 60 -6.59 9.54 8.59
CA HIS A 60 -7.63 10.42 8.05
C HIS A 60 -6.97 11.57 7.28
N PRO A 61 -7.44 11.90 6.06
CA PRO A 61 -6.74 12.86 5.18
C PRO A 61 -6.67 14.30 5.72
N HIS A 62 -7.57 14.70 6.62
CA HIS A 62 -7.68 16.11 7.05
C HIS A 62 -7.61 16.32 8.56
N THR A 63 -7.54 15.28 9.35
CA THR A 63 -7.54 15.36 10.82
C THR A 63 -6.49 14.43 11.41
N SER A 64 -6.21 14.59 12.69
CA SER A 64 -5.33 13.70 13.44
C SER A 64 -6.01 12.41 13.90
N LYS A 65 -7.01 11.93 13.15
CA LYS A 65 -7.65 10.63 13.35
C LYS A 65 -6.95 9.55 12.54
N PHE A 66 -6.95 8.34 13.03
CA PHE A 66 -6.52 7.18 12.26
C PHE A 66 -7.33 5.94 12.64
N ALA A 67 -7.42 5.01 11.70
CA ALA A 67 -8.07 3.73 11.88
C ALA A 67 -7.03 2.61 11.88
N VAL A 68 -7.22 1.63 12.76
CA VAL A 68 -6.36 0.46 12.90
C VAL A 68 -7.22 -0.79 12.84
N ALA A 69 -6.96 -1.67 11.87
CA ALA A 69 -7.57 -2.99 11.82
C ALA A 69 -6.69 -4.00 12.55
N LEU A 70 -7.30 -4.71 13.49
CA LEU A 70 -6.62 -5.68 14.33
C LEU A 70 -6.77 -7.12 13.81
N LEU A 71 -6.01 -8.04 14.37
CA LEU A 71 -6.03 -9.46 14.03
C LEU A 71 -7.42 -10.11 14.22
N ASP A 72 -8.24 -9.59 15.16
CA ASP A 72 -9.62 -10.05 15.39
C ASP A 72 -10.65 -9.42 14.44
N ASP A 73 -10.18 -8.78 13.37
CA ASP A 73 -10.97 -8.02 12.40
C ASP A 73 -11.78 -6.86 12.97
N SER A 74 -11.56 -6.47 14.21
CA SER A 74 -12.11 -5.23 14.75
C SER A 74 -11.30 -4.04 14.23
N ILE A 75 -11.99 -2.93 13.97
CA ILE A 75 -11.34 -1.68 13.59
C ILE A 75 -11.54 -0.68 14.72
N ARG A 76 -10.44 -0.10 15.19
CA ARG A 76 -10.45 0.95 16.21
C ARG A 76 -10.10 2.28 15.55
N VAL A 77 -10.89 3.31 15.87
CA VAL A 77 -10.67 4.67 15.36
C VAL A 77 -10.17 5.55 16.51
N TYR A 78 -8.94 5.99 16.38
CA TYR A 78 -8.27 6.86 17.34
C TYR A 78 -8.34 8.31 16.89
N ASN A 79 -8.45 9.20 17.87
CA ASN A 79 -8.39 10.64 17.66
C ASN A 79 -7.58 11.26 18.79
N THR A 80 -6.54 12.02 18.48
CA THR A 80 -5.68 12.66 19.47
C THR A 80 -6.43 13.63 20.39
N ASN A 81 -7.60 14.10 19.96
CA ASN A 81 -8.42 15.07 20.69
C ASN A 81 -9.59 14.42 21.48
N SER A 82 -9.69 13.10 21.52
CA SER A 82 -10.78 12.39 22.18
C SER A 82 -10.27 11.18 22.93
N ALA A 83 -10.77 10.98 24.14
CA ALA A 83 -10.49 9.78 24.93
C ALA A 83 -11.36 8.57 24.48
N THR A 84 -12.41 8.81 23.68
CA THR A 84 -13.27 7.73 23.19
C THR A 84 -12.68 7.09 21.94
N VAL A 85 -12.63 5.75 21.94
CA VAL A 85 -12.14 4.94 20.81
C VAL A 85 -13.31 4.13 20.26
N PRO A 86 -13.95 4.56 19.16
CA PRO A 86 -14.96 3.75 18.49
C PRO A 86 -14.40 2.43 17.97
N ILE A 87 -15.13 1.34 18.18
CA ILE A 87 -14.79 -0.01 17.73
C ILE A 87 -15.84 -0.43 16.71
N LEU A 88 -15.39 -0.64 15.47
CA LEU A 88 -16.24 -1.04 14.37
C LEU A 88 -16.20 -2.56 14.23
N LYS A 89 -17.37 -3.19 14.26
CA LYS A 89 -17.52 -4.63 14.02
C LYS A 89 -18.73 -4.90 13.14
N HIS A 90 -18.54 -5.68 12.10
CA HIS A 90 -19.61 -6.12 11.20
C HIS A 90 -19.44 -7.60 10.88
N ARG A 91 -20.55 -8.33 10.66
CA ARG A 91 -20.52 -9.78 10.37
C ARG A 91 -19.68 -10.16 9.14
N LEU A 92 -19.64 -9.28 8.13
CA LEU A 92 -18.86 -9.45 6.90
C LEU A 92 -17.44 -8.88 6.99
N GLN A 93 -17.09 -8.22 8.09
CA GLN A 93 -15.76 -7.67 8.33
C GLN A 93 -14.84 -8.79 8.77
N ARG A 94 -14.34 -9.51 7.77
CA ARG A 94 -13.43 -10.64 7.95
C ARG A 94 -12.24 -10.49 7.06
N ASN A 95 -11.06 -10.84 7.60
CA ASN A 95 -9.79 -10.80 6.91
C ASN A 95 -9.56 -9.44 6.25
N VAL A 96 -9.57 -8.38 7.08
CA VAL A 96 -9.35 -7.02 6.62
C VAL A 96 -7.98 -6.89 5.96
N ALA A 97 -7.97 -6.56 4.67
CA ALA A 97 -6.75 -6.46 3.88
C ALA A 97 -6.24 -5.03 3.75
N SER A 98 -7.14 -4.06 3.64
CA SER A 98 -6.80 -2.65 3.41
C SER A 98 -7.92 -1.74 3.92
N MET A 99 -7.56 -0.51 4.24
CA MET A 99 -8.49 0.54 4.64
C MET A 99 -8.11 1.87 4.00
N ALA A 100 -9.10 2.68 3.66
CA ALA A 100 -8.88 4.02 3.13
C ALA A 100 -10.02 4.97 3.53
N TRP A 101 -9.68 6.13 4.07
CA TRP A 101 -10.64 7.20 4.33
C TRP A 101 -11.00 7.90 3.03
N LYS A 102 -12.27 8.26 2.90
CA LYS A 102 -12.74 9.06 1.77
C LYS A 102 -12.12 10.45 1.83
N PRO A 103 -11.43 10.92 0.77
CA PRO A 103 -10.95 12.28 0.70
C PRO A 103 -12.10 13.30 0.77
N LEU A 104 -11.80 14.50 1.25
CA LEU A 104 -12.76 15.61 1.40
C LEU A 104 -14.01 15.27 2.24
N CYS A 105 -13.93 14.22 3.04
CA CYS A 105 -15.02 13.76 3.90
C CYS A 105 -14.48 13.33 5.27
N ALA A 106 -15.16 13.75 6.33
CA ALA A 106 -14.72 13.46 7.70
C ALA A 106 -15.24 12.13 8.26
N SER A 107 -16.12 11.43 7.54
CA SER A 107 -17.00 10.42 8.15
C SER A 107 -17.02 9.07 7.44
N ILE A 108 -16.38 8.89 6.29
CA ILE A 108 -16.49 7.63 5.55
C ILE A 108 -15.14 6.91 5.50
N LEU A 109 -15.14 5.66 6.02
CA LEU A 109 -14.02 4.75 5.98
C LEU A 109 -14.36 3.53 5.11
N ALA A 110 -13.62 3.31 4.05
CA ALA A 110 -13.71 2.10 3.23
C ALA A 110 -12.80 1.00 3.79
N VAL A 111 -13.30 -0.21 3.84
CA VAL A 111 -12.63 -1.40 4.40
C VAL A 111 -12.70 -2.54 3.40
N ALA A 112 -11.56 -3.01 2.93
CA ALA A 112 -11.45 -4.21 2.09
C ALA A 112 -11.54 -5.45 2.96
N CYS A 113 -12.54 -6.27 2.72
CA CYS A 113 -12.77 -7.52 3.42
C CYS A 113 -12.63 -8.71 2.47
N GLN A 114 -12.61 -9.90 3.03
CA GLN A 114 -12.52 -11.13 2.24
C GLN A 114 -13.64 -11.24 1.18
N SER A 115 -14.87 -10.85 1.49
CA SER A 115 -16.02 -11.07 0.61
C SER A 115 -16.62 -9.80 0.00
N CYS A 116 -16.25 -8.62 0.48
CA CYS A 116 -16.87 -7.35 0.08
C CYS A 116 -16.02 -6.16 0.50
N VAL A 117 -16.46 -4.98 0.09
CA VAL A 117 -16.01 -3.70 0.65
C VAL A 117 -17.10 -3.18 1.59
N LEU A 118 -16.70 -2.77 2.79
CA LEU A 118 -17.58 -2.10 3.75
C LEU A 118 -17.27 -0.61 3.77
N LEU A 119 -18.30 0.22 3.68
CA LEU A 119 -18.20 1.66 3.87
C LEU A 119 -18.85 2.03 5.20
N TRP A 120 -18.01 2.35 6.18
CA TRP A 120 -18.47 2.83 7.46
C TRP A 120 -18.78 4.31 7.42
N HIS A 121 -20.02 4.68 7.72
CA HIS A 121 -20.47 6.06 7.87
C HIS A 121 -20.41 6.42 9.36
N LEU A 122 -19.38 7.14 9.75
CA LEU A 122 -19.09 7.49 11.14
C LEU A 122 -19.52 8.94 11.38
N ASP A 123 -20.44 9.14 12.33
CA ASP A 123 -20.78 10.48 12.77
C ASP A 123 -19.61 11.08 13.56
N PRO A 124 -18.97 12.15 13.08
CA PRO A 124 -17.82 12.76 13.74
C PRO A 124 -18.17 13.40 15.09
N THR A 125 -19.46 13.63 15.37
CA THR A 125 -19.96 14.21 16.62
C THR A 125 -20.42 13.16 17.63
N SER A 126 -20.57 11.91 17.21
CA SER A 126 -21.01 10.81 18.05
C SER A 126 -19.94 10.42 19.07
N LEU A 127 -20.35 10.28 20.32
CA LEU A 127 -19.54 9.73 21.41
C LEU A 127 -19.69 8.21 21.55
N SER A 128 -20.38 7.57 20.61
CA SER A 128 -20.61 6.12 20.67
C SER A 128 -19.30 5.36 20.52
N THR A 129 -19.00 4.50 21.48
CA THR A 129 -17.84 3.59 21.42
C THR A 129 -18.10 2.36 20.57
N ARG A 130 -19.35 2.08 20.22
CA ARG A 130 -19.76 0.94 19.38
C ARG A 130 -20.81 1.40 18.37
N PRO A 131 -20.40 1.96 17.22
CA PRO A 131 -21.32 2.29 16.16
C PRO A 131 -22.11 1.06 15.70
N SER A 132 -23.37 1.27 15.35
CA SER A 132 -24.22 0.19 14.85
C SER A 132 -23.67 -0.38 13.54
N SER A 133 -23.79 -1.69 13.34
CA SER A 133 -23.47 -2.34 12.06
C SER A 133 -24.35 -1.81 10.91
N GLY A 134 -25.49 -1.23 11.19
CA GLY A 134 -26.35 -0.53 10.22
C GLY A 134 -25.73 0.74 9.64
N CYS A 135 -24.65 1.27 10.26
CA CYS A 135 -23.88 2.38 9.70
C CYS A 135 -22.85 1.92 8.63
N ALA A 136 -22.78 0.63 8.34
CA ALA A 136 -21.90 0.07 7.33
C ALA A 136 -22.71 -0.27 6.07
N GLN A 137 -22.39 0.40 4.98
CA GLN A 137 -22.87 0.09 3.64
C GLN A 137 -22.03 -1.04 3.04
N VAL A 138 -22.65 -2.01 2.38
CA VAL A 138 -21.98 -3.18 1.81
C VAL A 138 -21.90 -3.05 0.31
N LEU A 139 -20.69 -3.01 -0.24
CA LEU A 139 -20.43 -3.08 -1.68
C LEU A 139 -19.90 -4.48 -2.01
N ALA A 140 -20.67 -5.24 -2.78
CA ALA A 140 -20.31 -6.60 -3.17
C ALA A 140 -20.54 -6.79 -4.68
N TYR A 141 -19.62 -7.52 -5.31
CA TYR A 141 -19.72 -7.87 -6.72
C TYR A 141 -19.34 -9.34 -6.91
N PRO A 142 -20.14 -10.12 -7.66
CA PRO A 142 -19.88 -11.54 -7.87
C PRO A 142 -18.51 -11.78 -8.51
N GLY A 143 -17.71 -12.68 -7.94
CA GLY A 143 -16.37 -13.01 -8.43
C GLY A 143 -15.26 -12.03 -8.04
N HIS A 144 -15.57 -10.93 -7.34
CA HIS A 144 -14.60 -9.93 -6.89
C HIS A 144 -14.22 -10.13 -5.42
N SER A 145 -13.70 -11.32 -5.09
CA SER A 145 -13.25 -11.66 -3.73
C SER A 145 -12.09 -12.66 -3.77
N PRO A 146 -11.08 -12.53 -2.87
CA PRO A 146 -10.96 -11.52 -1.81
C PRO A 146 -10.61 -10.14 -2.35
N VAL A 147 -11.04 -9.08 -1.64
CA VAL A 147 -10.64 -7.71 -1.97
C VAL A 147 -9.33 -7.40 -1.25
N THR A 148 -8.26 -7.14 -2.01
CA THR A 148 -6.92 -6.94 -1.45
C THR A 148 -6.46 -5.49 -1.42
N SER A 149 -7.04 -4.62 -2.24
CA SER A 149 -6.64 -3.22 -2.32
C SER A 149 -7.82 -2.30 -2.58
N LEU A 150 -7.76 -1.11 -2.00
CA LEU A 150 -8.70 -0.01 -2.17
C LEU A 150 -7.94 1.28 -2.48
N ALA A 151 -8.51 2.10 -3.35
CA ALA A 151 -7.98 3.43 -3.62
C ALA A 151 -9.12 4.41 -3.92
N TRP A 152 -9.24 5.48 -3.13
CA TRP A 152 -10.12 6.59 -3.42
C TRP A 152 -9.51 7.52 -4.47
N ALA A 153 -10.32 7.97 -5.40
CA ALA A 153 -9.94 9.12 -6.21
C ALA A 153 -9.69 10.34 -5.30
N PRO A 154 -8.69 11.18 -5.58
CA PRO A 154 -8.42 12.37 -4.77
C PRO A 154 -9.61 13.33 -4.64
N SER A 155 -10.52 13.35 -5.62
CA SER A 155 -11.81 14.08 -5.55
C SER A 155 -12.80 13.48 -4.53
N GLY A 156 -12.59 12.23 -4.11
CA GLY A 156 -13.52 11.50 -3.23
C GLY A 156 -14.78 10.98 -3.93
N GLU A 157 -14.95 11.16 -5.23
CA GLU A 157 -16.16 10.75 -5.96
C GLU A 157 -16.19 9.26 -6.26
N MET A 158 -15.03 8.67 -6.57
CA MET A 158 -14.91 7.27 -6.97
C MET A 158 -14.05 6.48 -6.01
N LEU A 159 -14.44 5.24 -5.76
CA LEU A 159 -13.65 4.25 -5.04
C LEU A 159 -13.28 3.12 -6.01
N LEU A 160 -11.99 2.78 -6.04
CA LEU A 160 -11.52 1.59 -6.74
C LEU A 160 -11.35 0.43 -5.78
N SER A 161 -11.72 -0.77 -6.20
CA SER A 161 -11.39 -2.01 -5.51
C SER A 161 -10.75 -3.02 -6.44
N ALA A 162 -9.88 -3.85 -5.87
CA ALA A 162 -9.11 -4.85 -6.60
C ALA A 162 -9.19 -6.21 -5.92
N SER A 163 -9.21 -7.26 -6.76
CA SER A 163 -9.11 -8.65 -6.34
C SER A 163 -8.09 -9.40 -7.20
N PRO A 164 -7.22 -10.25 -6.61
CA PRO A 164 -6.25 -11.04 -7.38
C PRO A 164 -6.88 -12.05 -8.35
N VAL A 165 -8.13 -12.44 -8.12
CA VAL A 165 -8.84 -13.43 -8.92
C VAL A 165 -9.71 -12.80 -10.01
N ASP A 166 -10.02 -11.51 -9.90
CA ASP A 166 -10.86 -10.80 -10.86
C ASP A 166 -9.99 -10.03 -11.85
N THR A 167 -10.16 -10.29 -13.14
CA THR A 167 -9.46 -9.59 -14.22
C THR A 167 -9.92 -8.15 -14.40
N ALA A 168 -10.96 -7.74 -13.68
CA ALA A 168 -11.44 -6.37 -13.65
C ALA A 168 -11.08 -5.68 -12.32
N MET A 169 -10.68 -4.43 -12.35
CA MET A 169 -10.84 -3.55 -11.20
C MET A 169 -12.23 -2.93 -11.24
N LEU A 170 -12.85 -2.72 -10.09
CA LEU A 170 -14.17 -2.12 -10.01
C LEU A 170 -14.07 -0.64 -9.65
N VAL A 171 -14.75 0.18 -10.42
CA VAL A 171 -14.96 1.61 -10.13
C VAL A 171 -16.34 1.77 -9.51
N TRP A 172 -16.40 2.11 -8.25
CA TRP A 172 -17.64 2.28 -7.49
C TRP A 172 -18.08 3.74 -7.48
N ASP A 173 -19.32 3.98 -7.86
CA ASP A 173 -20.07 5.15 -7.42
C ASP A 173 -20.71 4.82 -6.06
N VAL A 174 -20.15 5.38 -5.01
CA VAL A 174 -20.55 5.07 -3.64
C VAL A 174 -21.97 5.56 -3.32
N SER A 175 -22.43 6.59 -4.01
CA SER A 175 -23.75 7.19 -3.79
C SER A 175 -24.89 6.31 -4.31
N THR A 176 -24.67 5.64 -5.43
CA THR A 176 -25.65 4.78 -6.08
C THR A 176 -25.45 3.28 -5.84
N GLU A 177 -24.36 2.89 -5.17
CA GLU A 177 -23.92 1.50 -4.99
C GLU A 177 -23.64 0.76 -6.29
N ASN A 178 -23.56 1.48 -7.40
CA ASN A 178 -23.26 0.92 -8.70
C ASN A 178 -21.74 0.83 -8.92
N CYS A 179 -21.32 -0.16 -9.68
CA CYS A 179 -19.93 -0.26 -10.10
C CYS A 179 -19.81 -0.53 -11.61
N VAL A 180 -18.70 -0.06 -12.15
CA VAL A 180 -18.30 -0.34 -13.53
C VAL A 180 -17.04 -1.18 -13.49
N PRO A 181 -17.07 -2.41 -14.05
CA PRO A 181 -15.89 -3.25 -14.17
C PRO A 181 -15.00 -2.75 -15.32
N LEU A 182 -13.76 -2.42 -15.02
CA LEU A 182 -12.73 -2.12 -16.02
C LEU A 182 -11.91 -3.38 -16.27
N GLN A 183 -12.23 -4.08 -17.35
CA GLN A 183 -11.62 -5.35 -17.71
C GLN A 183 -10.44 -5.18 -18.66
N TRP A 184 -9.48 -6.10 -18.56
CA TRP A 184 -8.39 -6.24 -19.51
C TRP A 184 -8.05 -7.71 -19.75
N PHE A 185 -7.29 -7.97 -20.81
CA PHE A 185 -6.81 -9.30 -21.12
C PHE A 185 -5.35 -9.48 -20.72
N GLY A 186 -5.07 -10.60 -20.04
CA GLY A 186 -3.74 -11.02 -19.62
C GLY A 186 -3.28 -10.39 -18.30
N GLY A 187 -2.38 -11.06 -17.60
CA GLY A 187 -1.76 -10.63 -16.34
C GLY A 187 -2.47 -11.09 -15.07
N GLY A 188 -3.62 -11.75 -15.17
CA GLY A 188 -4.41 -12.16 -14.00
C GLY A 188 -5.25 -11.04 -13.43
N GLY A 189 -5.54 -11.07 -12.13
CA GLY A 189 -6.31 -10.06 -11.41
C GLY A 189 -5.54 -8.79 -11.09
N VAL A 190 -6.03 -8.02 -10.11
CA VAL A 190 -5.35 -6.83 -9.58
C VAL A 190 -5.02 -7.05 -8.12
N THR A 191 -3.77 -6.81 -7.76
CA THR A 191 -3.26 -7.03 -6.41
C THR A 191 -3.14 -5.75 -5.60
N TYR A 192 -2.80 -4.63 -6.26
CA TYR A 192 -2.53 -3.36 -5.63
C TYR A 192 -2.95 -2.19 -6.52
N LEU A 193 -3.54 -1.17 -5.90
CA LEU A 193 -4.01 0.06 -6.55
C LEU A 193 -3.39 1.29 -5.89
N ALA A 194 -2.99 2.26 -6.70
CA ALA A 194 -2.57 3.58 -6.22
C ALA A 194 -2.96 4.69 -7.20
N TRP A 195 -3.74 5.66 -6.74
CA TRP A 195 -4.05 6.87 -7.48
C TRP A 195 -2.87 7.83 -7.48
N SER A 196 -2.63 8.50 -8.61
CA SER A 196 -1.79 9.69 -8.62
C SER A 196 -2.47 10.82 -7.84
N PRO A 197 -1.72 11.67 -7.11
CA PRO A 197 -2.31 12.73 -6.27
C PRO A 197 -3.13 13.76 -7.03
N ASP A 198 -2.84 13.97 -8.32
CA ASP A 198 -3.59 14.83 -9.25
C ASP A 198 -4.89 14.18 -9.76
N GLY A 199 -5.09 12.89 -9.48
CA GLY A 199 -6.26 12.13 -9.93
C GLY A 199 -6.26 11.74 -11.40
N SER A 200 -5.18 11.99 -12.13
CA SER A 200 -5.11 11.72 -13.57
C SER A 200 -4.79 10.27 -13.91
N LYS A 201 -4.12 9.54 -13.01
CA LYS A 201 -3.61 8.19 -13.29
C LYS A 201 -3.81 7.23 -12.12
N VAL A 202 -3.91 5.94 -12.46
CA VAL A 202 -4.01 4.85 -11.49
C VAL A 202 -3.00 3.76 -11.82
N LEU A 203 -2.15 3.43 -10.85
CA LEU A 203 -1.34 2.21 -10.90
C LEU A 203 -2.22 1.01 -10.54
N ALA A 204 -2.21 -0.03 -11.38
CA ALA A 204 -2.83 -1.32 -11.12
C ALA A 204 -1.78 -2.43 -11.29
N ALA A 205 -1.29 -2.96 -10.18
CA ALA A 205 -0.37 -4.09 -10.17
C ALA A 205 -1.13 -5.41 -10.33
N THR A 206 -0.49 -6.41 -10.95
CA THR A 206 -1.06 -7.73 -11.18
C THR A 206 -0.22 -8.81 -10.51
N PRO A 207 -0.73 -10.05 -10.34
CA PRO A 207 0.08 -11.16 -9.83
C PRO A 207 1.22 -11.58 -10.78
N SER A 208 1.16 -11.14 -12.05
CA SER A 208 2.15 -11.45 -13.08
C SER A 208 3.25 -10.38 -13.16
N ALA A 209 4.29 -10.66 -13.95
CA ALA A 209 5.37 -9.72 -14.24
C ALA A 209 4.92 -8.59 -15.20
N VAL A 210 3.82 -7.97 -14.90
CA VAL A 210 3.25 -6.83 -15.63
C VAL A 210 2.39 -5.99 -14.68
N PHE A 211 2.49 -4.69 -14.78
CA PHE A 211 1.53 -3.77 -14.19
C PHE A 211 0.96 -2.82 -15.25
N ARG A 212 -0.11 -2.16 -14.91
CA ARG A 212 -0.78 -1.19 -15.78
C ARG A 212 -0.86 0.16 -15.10
N VAL A 213 -0.80 1.19 -15.92
CA VAL A 213 -1.20 2.54 -15.52
C VAL A 213 -2.40 2.93 -16.35
N TRP A 214 -3.46 3.32 -15.68
CA TRP A 214 -4.69 3.80 -16.29
C TRP A 214 -4.70 5.32 -16.32
N GLU A 215 -5.16 5.87 -17.42
CA GLU A 215 -5.56 7.27 -17.51
C GLU A 215 -7.01 7.37 -17.07
N ALA A 216 -7.29 8.23 -16.08
CA ALA A 216 -8.57 8.20 -15.36
C ALA A 216 -9.72 8.92 -16.09
N GLN A 217 -9.44 9.79 -17.05
CA GLN A 217 -10.47 10.54 -17.75
C GLN A 217 -11.21 9.67 -18.79
N MET A 218 -10.44 8.89 -19.54
CA MET A 218 -10.98 8.02 -20.60
C MET A 218 -10.91 6.53 -20.24
N TRP A 219 -10.32 6.20 -19.11
CA TRP A 219 -10.08 4.82 -18.67
C TRP A 219 -9.32 3.96 -19.69
N THR A 220 -8.37 4.58 -20.36
CA THR A 220 -7.39 3.88 -21.19
C THR A 220 -6.21 3.41 -20.34
N CYS A 221 -5.55 2.32 -20.72
CA CYS A 221 -4.41 1.83 -19.96
C CYS A 221 -3.24 1.43 -20.85
N GLU A 222 -2.04 1.59 -20.32
CA GLU A 222 -0.80 1.07 -20.89
C GLU A 222 -0.17 0.03 -19.95
N ARG A 223 0.65 -0.85 -20.54
CA ARG A 223 1.32 -1.95 -19.83
C ARG A 223 2.80 -1.70 -19.71
N TRP A 224 3.35 -1.99 -18.54
CA TRP A 224 4.79 -2.03 -18.27
C TRP A 224 5.17 -3.42 -17.81
N PRO A 225 5.90 -4.20 -18.64
CA PRO A 225 6.40 -5.50 -18.21
C PRO A 225 7.57 -5.31 -17.23
N THR A 226 7.58 -6.14 -16.21
CA THR A 226 8.70 -6.33 -15.29
C THR A 226 9.35 -7.68 -15.61
N ILE A 227 10.66 -7.75 -15.77
CA ILE A 227 11.30 -8.96 -16.33
C ILE A 227 11.39 -10.09 -15.30
N LYS A 228 11.59 -9.75 -14.02
CA LYS A 228 11.95 -10.73 -13.00
C LYS A 228 10.82 -11.15 -12.04
N GLY A 229 9.76 -10.38 -11.93
CA GLY A 229 8.70 -10.68 -10.98
C GLY A 229 7.53 -9.69 -11.07
N ARG A 230 6.52 -9.86 -10.20
CA ARG A 230 5.40 -8.92 -10.12
C ARG A 230 5.81 -7.59 -9.49
N CYS A 231 5.08 -6.54 -9.81
CA CYS A 231 5.19 -5.27 -9.09
C CYS A 231 4.73 -5.49 -7.64
N GLN A 232 5.62 -5.28 -6.68
CA GLN A 232 5.34 -5.49 -5.25
C GLN A 232 4.61 -4.31 -4.66
N THR A 233 5.09 -3.10 -4.89
CA THR A 233 4.50 -1.86 -4.40
C THR A 233 4.84 -0.71 -5.35
N GLY A 234 4.06 0.36 -5.27
CA GLY A 234 4.34 1.57 -6.02
C GLY A 234 3.76 2.79 -5.32
N CYS A 235 4.44 3.90 -5.42
CA CYS A 235 3.96 5.18 -4.91
C CYS A 235 4.23 6.31 -5.89
N TRP A 236 3.24 7.19 -6.01
CA TRP A 236 3.34 8.40 -6.83
C TRP A 236 4.06 9.50 -6.08
N SER A 237 4.83 10.31 -6.82
CA SER A 237 5.32 11.57 -6.30
C SER A 237 4.15 12.51 -5.99
N PRO A 238 4.26 13.40 -4.98
CA PRO A 238 3.17 14.30 -4.62
C PRO A 238 2.67 15.21 -5.73
N ASP A 239 3.53 15.51 -6.73
CA ASP A 239 3.20 16.27 -7.93
C ASP A 239 2.60 15.42 -9.06
N GLY A 240 2.52 14.08 -8.89
CA GLY A 240 1.99 13.15 -9.90
C GLY A 240 2.91 12.91 -11.11
N SER A 241 4.07 13.56 -11.17
CA SER A 241 4.97 13.49 -12.33
C SER A 241 5.78 12.19 -12.40
N ARG A 242 5.87 11.44 -11.30
CA ARG A 242 6.75 10.28 -11.16
C ARG A 242 6.08 9.14 -10.41
N LEU A 243 6.25 7.93 -10.90
CA LEU A 243 5.88 6.70 -10.21
C LEU A 243 7.14 5.95 -9.80
N LEU A 244 7.32 5.71 -8.51
CA LEU A 244 8.31 4.77 -8.00
C LEU A 244 7.66 3.42 -7.80
N PHE A 245 8.35 2.34 -8.17
CA PHE A 245 7.85 0.99 -7.96
C PHE A 245 8.99 0.00 -7.69
N THR A 246 8.65 -1.12 -7.10
CA THR A 246 9.57 -2.22 -6.82
C THR A 246 9.04 -3.52 -7.39
N VAL A 247 9.94 -4.48 -7.59
CA VAL A 247 9.64 -5.81 -8.10
C VAL A 247 9.91 -6.83 -7.00
N LEU A 248 9.02 -7.79 -6.84
CA LEU A 248 9.16 -8.86 -5.86
C LEU A 248 10.49 -9.59 -6.04
N GLY A 249 11.20 -9.80 -4.95
CA GLY A 249 12.50 -10.47 -4.93
C GLY A 249 13.67 -9.57 -5.38
N GLU A 250 13.44 -8.26 -5.57
CA GLU A 250 14.51 -7.31 -5.90
C GLU A 250 14.68 -6.24 -4.81
N SER A 251 15.90 -5.78 -4.66
CA SER A 251 16.27 -4.67 -3.77
C SER A 251 16.30 -3.32 -4.49
N VAL A 252 15.78 -3.23 -5.71
CA VAL A 252 15.90 -2.06 -6.58
C VAL A 252 14.62 -1.25 -6.58
N ILE A 253 14.75 0.07 -6.48
CA ILE A 253 13.66 1.03 -6.70
C ILE A 253 13.76 1.57 -8.11
N TYR A 254 12.69 1.38 -8.88
CA TYR A 254 12.54 1.86 -10.24
C TYR A 254 11.68 3.13 -10.28
N SER A 255 11.86 3.93 -11.31
CA SER A 255 11.10 5.15 -11.56
C SER A 255 10.61 5.23 -12.99
N LEU A 256 9.34 5.62 -13.16
CA LEU A 256 8.75 6.06 -14.41
C LEU A 256 8.42 7.56 -14.32
N SER A 257 8.75 8.33 -15.35
CA SER A 257 8.42 9.74 -15.46
C SER A 257 7.22 9.93 -16.39
N PHE A 258 6.29 10.79 -15.99
CA PHE A 258 5.07 11.15 -16.73
C PHE A 258 5.02 12.65 -17.10
N SER A 259 6.02 13.42 -16.72
CA SER A 259 6.06 14.88 -16.91
C SER A 259 6.17 15.34 -18.37
N GLU A 260 6.73 14.50 -19.22
CA GLU A 260 7.02 14.84 -20.63
C GLU A 260 5.79 14.80 -21.54
N TYR A 261 4.66 14.25 -21.04
CA TYR A 261 3.45 13.99 -21.84
C TYR A 261 2.22 14.75 -21.34
N SER A 262 2.41 15.69 -20.46
CA SER A 262 1.34 16.50 -19.87
C SER A 262 0.81 17.55 -20.85
N GLY A 263 0.10 17.13 -21.88
CA GLY A 263 -0.62 18.10 -22.71
C GLY A 263 -1.03 17.66 -24.10
N GLU A 264 -0.73 16.46 -24.56
CA GLU A 264 -0.86 16.22 -26.00
C GLU A 264 -2.10 15.47 -26.48
N MET A 265 -2.78 14.64 -25.68
CA MET A 265 -4.08 14.08 -26.08
C MET A 265 -4.87 13.53 -24.88
N GLN A 266 -6.14 13.83 -24.82
CA GLN A 266 -7.06 13.15 -23.90
C GLN A 266 -7.05 11.64 -24.16
N GLY A 267 -6.95 10.83 -23.09
CA GLY A 267 -6.99 9.38 -23.18
C GLY A 267 -5.66 8.69 -23.40
N GLN A 268 -4.53 9.42 -23.39
CA GLN A 268 -3.19 8.81 -23.37
C GLN A 268 -2.65 8.76 -21.95
N VAL A 269 -2.12 7.58 -21.56
CA VAL A 269 -1.44 7.42 -20.27
C VAL A 269 -0.16 8.24 -20.23
N GLY A 270 0.58 8.25 -21.33
CA GLY A 270 1.90 8.88 -21.42
C GLY A 270 2.95 8.16 -20.58
N GLY A 271 4.05 8.84 -20.31
CA GLY A 271 5.13 8.32 -19.48
C GLY A 271 6.31 7.75 -20.25
N SER A 272 7.42 7.58 -19.52
CA SER A 272 8.65 6.99 -20.09
C SER A 272 8.41 5.54 -20.51
N LYS A 273 8.97 5.16 -21.65
CA LYS A 273 8.85 3.78 -22.18
C LYS A 273 9.66 2.77 -21.36
N THR A 274 10.72 3.24 -20.70
CA THR A 274 11.61 2.42 -19.88
C THR A 274 11.72 3.01 -18.48
N ALA A 275 11.73 2.13 -17.49
CA ALA A 275 11.97 2.51 -16.10
C ALA A 275 13.47 2.79 -15.89
N SER A 276 13.79 3.82 -15.13
CA SER A 276 15.13 4.11 -14.64
C SER A 276 15.32 3.56 -13.23
N ILE A 277 16.54 3.08 -12.94
CA ILE A 277 16.92 2.70 -11.56
C ILE A 277 17.24 3.97 -10.80
N VAL A 278 16.62 4.14 -9.65
CA VAL A 278 16.82 5.30 -8.77
C VAL A 278 17.68 4.95 -7.56
N ALA A 279 17.49 3.76 -7.02
CA ALA A 279 18.28 3.25 -5.90
C ALA A 279 18.41 1.73 -5.99
N ASP A 280 19.58 1.23 -5.67
CA ASP A 280 19.84 -0.19 -5.41
C ASP A 280 20.09 -0.34 -3.91
N LEU A 281 19.16 -1.03 -3.23
CA LEU A 281 19.20 -1.25 -1.78
C LEU A 281 19.75 -2.63 -1.43
N SER A 282 20.50 -3.28 -2.34
CA SER A 282 21.18 -4.54 -2.04
C SER A 282 22.22 -4.35 -0.94
N GLU A 283 22.96 -3.23 -0.99
CA GLU A 283 23.90 -2.79 0.02
C GLU A 283 23.90 -1.27 0.13
N THR A 284 23.07 -0.70 0.98
CA THR A 284 23.06 0.75 1.24
C THR A 284 23.85 1.05 2.52
N THR A 285 24.79 1.98 2.42
CA THR A 285 25.55 2.45 3.58
C THR A 285 24.86 3.65 4.21
N PHE A 286 24.59 3.55 5.50
CA PHE A 286 24.09 4.66 6.32
C PHE A 286 25.16 5.09 7.29
N GLU A 287 25.40 6.40 7.37
CA GLU A 287 26.25 6.98 8.40
C GLU A 287 25.48 7.06 9.72
N THR A 288 26.03 6.46 10.76
CA THR A 288 25.48 6.49 12.13
C THR A 288 26.49 7.13 13.08
N LEU A 289 26.04 7.46 14.30
CA LEU A 289 26.96 7.96 15.33
C LEU A 289 28.04 6.94 15.73
N TYR A 290 27.83 5.68 15.43
CA TYR A 290 28.73 4.58 15.78
C TYR A 290 29.61 4.12 14.60
N GLY A 291 29.46 4.77 13.44
CA GLY A 291 30.15 4.43 12.20
C GLY A 291 29.21 4.16 11.03
N GLU A 292 29.76 3.64 9.96
CA GLU A 292 28.98 3.22 8.78
C GLU A 292 28.32 1.87 9.05
N GLU A 293 27.02 1.80 8.81
CA GLU A 293 26.24 0.56 8.87
C GLU A 293 25.70 0.22 7.48
N ARG A 294 25.95 -1.01 7.03
CA ARG A 294 25.48 -1.51 5.75
C ARG A 294 24.17 -2.24 5.94
N ILE A 295 23.16 -1.79 5.24
CA ILE A 295 21.80 -2.33 5.31
C ILE A 295 21.32 -2.56 3.90
N GLY A 296 20.72 -3.73 3.67
CA GLY A 296 20.15 -4.06 2.39
C GLY A 296 19.09 -5.14 2.49
N GLY A 297 18.33 -5.31 1.44
CA GLY A 297 17.30 -6.31 1.34
C GLY A 297 16.21 -5.96 0.33
N GLU A 298 15.19 -6.81 0.30
CA GLU A 298 14.02 -6.65 -0.57
C GLU A 298 13.12 -5.52 -0.06
N VAL A 299 12.69 -4.63 -0.96
CA VAL A 299 11.75 -3.56 -0.63
C VAL A 299 10.33 -4.10 -0.64
N HIS A 300 9.70 -4.16 0.52
CA HIS A 300 8.34 -4.67 0.67
C HIS A 300 7.27 -3.60 0.40
N SER A 301 7.44 -2.41 0.95
CA SER A 301 6.51 -1.29 0.76
C SER A 301 7.24 0.05 0.79
N MET A 302 6.66 1.04 0.16
CA MET A 302 7.16 2.42 0.12
C MET A 302 6.02 3.41 0.32
N VAL A 303 6.33 4.49 1.02
CA VAL A 303 5.43 5.63 1.17
C VAL A 303 6.20 6.93 0.97
N TRP A 304 5.56 7.88 0.30
CA TRP A 304 6.12 9.21 0.08
C TRP A 304 5.43 10.22 0.96
N ASP A 305 6.19 11.09 1.57
CA ASP A 305 5.66 12.21 2.34
C ASP A 305 4.94 13.21 1.41
N PRO A 306 3.80 13.78 1.82
CA PRO A 306 3.02 14.72 0.99
C PRO A 306 3.79 15.97 0.54
N SER A 307 4.84 16.39 1.27
CA SER A 307 5.70 17.50 0.83
C SER A 307 6.67 17.12 -0.29
N GLY A 308 6.87 15.84 -0.53
CA GLY A 308 7.85 15.31 -1.48
C GLY A 308 9.29 15.29 -0.98
N GLU A 309 9.54 15.66 0.27
CA GLU A 309 10.90 15.77 0.84
C GLU A 309 11.46 14.44 1.37
N ARG A 310 10.59 13.51 1.75
CA ARG A 310 10.97 12.23 2.35
C ARG A 310 10.25 11.06 1.73
N LEU A 311 11.01 10.00 1.49
CA LEU A 311 10.51 8.68 1.12
C LEU A 311 10.89 7.70 2.22
N ALA A 312 9.96 6.89 2.69
CA ALA A 312 10.22 5.78 3.59
C ALA A 312 10.03 4.46 2.84
N ALA A 313 10.96 3.54 3.00
CA ALA A 313 10.93 2.20 2.43
C ALA A 313 11.06 1.16 3.54
N LEU A 314 10.15 0.19 3.57
CA LEU A 314 10.22 -0.95 4.45
C LEU A 314 11.03 -2.04 3.73
N ILE A 315 12.20 -2.35 4.29
CA ILE A 315 13.16 -3.31 3.72
C ILE A 315 13.13 -4.56 4.56
N ARG A 316 12.81 -5.69 3.92
CA ARG A 316 12.89 -7.00 4.55
C ARG A 316 14.34 -7.44 4.68
N GLY A 317 14.73 -7.88 5.87
CA GLY A 317 15.99 -8.56 6.06
C GLY A 317 16.04 -9.89 5.29
N ASN A 318 17.25 -10.30 4.92
CA ASN A 318 17.46 -11.61 4.30
C ASN A 318 17.25 -12.71 5.34
N PRO A 319 16.25 -13.60 5.18
CA PRO A 319 15.99 -14.67 6.15
C PRO A 319 17.16 -15.67 6.30
N GLU A 320 18.08 -15.73 5.34
CA GLU A 320 19.26 -16.61 5.37
C GLU A 320 20.40 -16.06 6.25
N THR A 321 20.36 -14.78 6.58
CA THR A 321 21.38 -14.14 7.43
C THR A 321 20.76 -13.74 8.77
N PRO A 322 21.17 -14.36 9.90
CA PRO A 322 20.57 -14.10 11.21
C PRO A 322 20.76 -12.67 11.72
N GLU A 323 21.66 -11.89 11.14
CA GLU A 323 21.91 -10.50 11.48
C GLU A 323 21.05 -9.52 10.66
N SER A 324 20.43 -9.99 9.57
CA SER A 324 19.62 -9.16 8.70
C SER A 324 18.22 -8.97 9.30
N ARG A 325 17.89 -7.75 9.69
CA ARG A 325 16.60 -7.38 10.28
C ARG A 325 15.74 -6.61 9.31
N THR A 326 14.43 -6.74 9.45
CA THR A 326 13.48 -5.86 8.76
C THR A 326 13.56 -4.46 9.35
N ILE A 327 13.74 -3.46 8.51
CA ILE A 327 13.94 -2.06 8.90
C ILE A 327 13.09 -1.10 8.05
N VAL A 328 12.98 0.13 8.51
CA VAL A 328 12.43 1.22 7.72
C VAL A 328 13.56 2.19 7.37
N ALA A 329 13.95 2.23 6.10
CA ALA A 329 14.91 3.19 5.59
C ALA A 329 14.21 4.49 5.19
N VAL A 330 14.81 5.62 5.50
CA VAL A 330 14.29 6.94 5.16
C VAL A 330 15.28 7.65 4.26
N PHE A 331 14.77 8.16 3.13
CA PHE A 331 15.54 8.87 2.13
C PHE A 331 15.04 10.31 2.01
N ARG A 332 15.96 11.22 1.79
CA ARG A 332 15.65 12.55 1.27
C ARG A 332 15.56 12.47 -0.24
N THR A 333 14.53 13.08 -0.81
CA THR A 333 14.36 13.17 -2.25
C THR A 333 14.99 14.46 -2.77
N ARG A 334 15.69 14.37 -3.89
CA ARG A 334 16.22 15.53 -4.61
C ARG A 334 15.76 15.45 -6.06
N ASN A 335 15.06 16.47 -6.54
CA ASN A 335 14.45 16.48 -7.87
C ASN A 335 15.31 17.18 -8.92
N SER A 336 16.31 17.97 -8.51
CA SER A 336 17.13 18.77 -9.43
C SER A 336 18.62 18.63 -9.09
N PRO A 337 19.54 18.51 -10.07
CA PRO A 337 19.29 18.44 -11.52
C PRO A 337 18.75 17.09 -12.00
N VAL A 338 18.93 16.03 -11.21
CA VAL A 338 18.46 14.67 -11.48
C VAL A 338 17.72 14.18 -10.25
N PHE A 339 16.72 13.32 -10.45
CA PHE A 339 16.02 12.70 -9.34
C PHE A 339 16.91 11.69 -8.63
N GLU A 340 17.10 11.87 -7.35
CA GLU A 340 17.93 11.01 -6.50
C GLU A 340 17.30 10.78 -5.14
N LEU A 341 17.55 9.60 -4.59
CA LEU A 341 17.24 9.23 -3.20
C LEU A 341 18.53 9.25 -2.38
N LEU A 342 18.61 10.17 -1.44
CA LEU A 342 19.76 10.32 -0.55
C LEU A 342 19.43 9.65 0.79
N PRO A 343 20.22 8.66 1.26
CA PRO A 343 20.01 8.03 2.56
C PRO A 343 20.05 9.07 3.68
N CYS A 344 19.03 9.07 4.55
CA CYS A 344 18.98 9.93 5.73
C CYS A 344 19.19 9.16 7.02
N GLY A 345 18.74 7.93 7.08
CA GLY A 345 18.78 7.09 8.26
C GLY A 345 17.79 5.94 8.14
N PHE A 346 17.75 5.11 9.16
CA PHE A 346 16.83 4.00 9.25
C PHE A 346 16.24 3.89 10.65
N LEU A 347 15.07 3.26 10.74
CA LEU A 347 14.39 2.95 11.98
C LEU A 347 14.44 1.45 12.21
N GLN A 348 14.87 1.06 13.38
CA GLN A 348 14.92 -0.31 13.84
C GLN A 348 14.12 -0.41 15.13
N GLY A 349 13.36 -1.50 15.26
CA GLY A 349 12.61 -1.77 16.48
C GLY A 349 13.49 -2.25 17.64
N GLU A 350 12.89 -2.33 18.82
CA GLU A 350 13.45 -3.06 19.94
C GLU A 350 13.69 -4.53 19.57
N PRO A 351 14.54 -5.27 20.28
CA PRO A 351 14.71 -6.70 20.04
C PRO A 351 13.37 -7.43 20.05
N GLY A 352 13.05 -8.11 18.92
CA GLY A 352 11.79 -8.83 18.73
C GLY A 352 10.63 -7.97 18.19
N ALA A 353 10.81 -6.67 17.97
CA ALA A 353 9.83 -5.82 17.31
C ALA A 353 10.27 -5.53 15.87
N GLU A 354 9.48 -6.00 14.90
CA GLU A 354 9.72 -5.75 13.47
C GLU A 354 8.68 -4.79 12.90
N PRO A 355 9.07 -3.86 12.00
CA PRO A 355 8.12 -2.98 11.35
C PRO A 355 7.22 -3.79 10.39
N GLN A 356 5.92 -3.57 10.45
CA GLN A 356 4.92 -4.28 9.65
C GLN A 356 4.25 -3.39 8.61
N LEU A 357 3.94 -2.15 8.98
CA LEU A 357 3.29 -1.16 8.13
C LEU A 357 3.91 0.21 8.35
N ILE A 358 3.96 0.99 7.29
CA ILE A 358 4.42 2.38 7.31
C ILE A 358 3.40 3.29 6.63
N ALA A 359 3.23 4.50 7.16
CA ALA A 359 2.39 5.53 6.58
C ALA A 359 2.88 6.92 6.96
N PHE A 360 2.82 7.89 6.05
CA PHE A 360 3.00 9.30 6.40
C PHE A 360 1.67 9.94 6.78
N HIS A 361 1.72 10.85 7.76
CA HIS A 361 0.59 11.68 8.11
C HIS A 361 0.31 12.67 6.96
N PRO A 362 -0.92 12.75 6.44
CA PRO A 362 -1.20 13.53 5.24
C PRO A 362 -1.11 15.05 5.42
N CYS A 363 -1.21 15.56 6.66
CA CYS A 363 -1.33 16.99 6.96
C CYS A 363 -0.41 17.46 8.09
N PHE A 364 0.82 16.94 8.22
CA PHE A 364 1.75 17.39 9.24
C PHE A 364 2.45 18.69 8.83
N LYS A 365 2.09 19.82 9.46
CA LYS A 365 2.48 21.17 9.03
C LYS A 365 3.95 21.54 9.28
N LYS A 366 4.67 20.82 10.16
CA LYS A 366 6.04 21.16 10.57
C LYS A 366 7.12 20.38 9.84
N GLY A 367 6.73 19.57 8.85
CA GLY A 367 7.62 18.66 8.14
C GLY A 367 6.90 17.38 7.73
N ALA A 368 7.49 16.23 7.98
CA ALA A 368 6.90 14.93 7.74
C ALA A 368 6.73 14.16 9.05
N LEU A 369 5.64 13.42 9.20
CA LEU A 369 5.38 12.55 10.34
C LEU A 369 5.20 11.12 9.84
N LEU A 370 6.21 10.28 10.06
CA LEU A 370 6.17 8.86 9.70
C LEU A 370 5.56 8.05 10.84
N THR A 371 4.59 7.23 10.51
CA THR A 371 3.99 6.26 11.41
C THR A 371 4.50 4.88 11.07
N VAL A 372 4.93 4.13 12.07
CA VAL A 372 5.37 2.73 11.95
C VAL A 372 4.53 1.88 12.87
N CYS A 373 3.88 0.86 12.31
CA CYS A 373 3.20 -0.18 13.09
C CYS A 373 4.15 -1.36 13.26
N TRP A 374 4.36 -1.76 14.51
CA TRP A 374 5.29 -2.83 14.89
C TRP A 374 4.58 -4.16 15.09
N SER A 375 5.30 -5.26 14.93
CA SER A 375 4.79 -6.63 15.15
C SER A 375 4.23 -6.85 16.57
N THR A 376 4.71 -6.07 17.54
CA THR A 376 4.23 -6.08 18.92
C THR A 376 2.86 -5.41 19.11
N GLY A 377 2.29 -4.82 18.06
CA GLY A 377 1.06 -4.01 18.14
C GLY A 377 1.28 -2.56 18.57
N ARG A 378 2.52 -2.14 18.81
CA ARG A 378 2.86 -0.72 19.07
C ARG A 378 2.76 0.09 17.78
N ILE A 379 2.43 1.36 17.92
CA ILE A 379 2.44 2.35 16.84
C ILE A 379 3.35 3.49 17.26
N SER A 380 4.38 3.76 16.47
CA SER A 380 5.32 4.85 16.71
C SER A 380 5.14 5.95 15.67
N HIS A 381 5.23 7.20 16.11
CA HIS A 381 5.20 8.38 15.27
C HIS A 381 6.54 9.08 15.31
N VAL A 382 7.21 9.15 14.16
CA VAL A 382 8.56 9.73 14.03
C VAL A 382 8.45 11.04 13.24
N PRO A 383 8.62 12.20 13.89
CA PRO A 383 8.57 13.49 13.23
C PRO A 383 9.91 13.85 12.58
N PHE A 384 9.86 14.33 11.35
CA PHE A 384 10.95 14.98 10.63
C PHE A 384 10.60 16.47 10.50
N PHE A 385 11.31 17.33 11.24
CA PHE A 385 11.09 18.76 11.18
C PHE A 385 11.91 19.37 10.04
N PHE A 386 11.27 20.13 9.17
CA PHE A 386 11.95 20.86 8.12
C PHE A 386 12.23 22.29 8.58
N VAL A 387 13.51 22.65 8.58
CA VAL A 387 13.92 24.02 8.92
C VAL A 387 13.63 24.90 7.71
N SER A 388 12.68 25.81 7.83
CA SER A 388 12.46 26.84 6.81
C SER A 388 13.69 27.76 6.78
N GLY A 389 14.31 27.92 5.61
CA GLY A 389 15.57 28.65 5.42
C GLY A 389 15.55 30.17 5.65
N GLN A 390 14.80 30.65 6.64
CA GLN A 390 14.74 32.08 7.03
C GLN A 390 15.63 32.45 8.22
N PHE A 391 16.39 31.52 8.76
CA PHE A 391 17.41 31.87 9.74
C PHE A 391 18.75 32.12 9.03
N PRO A 392 19.43 33.26 9.25
CA PRO A 392 20.77 33.48 8.73
C PRO A 392 21.68 32.37 9.29
N CYS A 393 22.15 31.51 8.39
CA CYS A 393 23.13 30.51 8.71
C CYS A 393 24.43 31.19 9.13
N PHE A 394 24.71 31.28 10.43
CA PHE A 394 26.09 31.35 10.88
C PHE A 394 26.72 30.01 10.56
N SER A 395 27.55 29.97 9.53
CA SER A 395 28.31 28.78 9.15
C SER A 395 29.38 28.50 10.20
N PRO A 396 29.25 27.45 10.99
CA PRO A 396 30.44 26.77 11.50
C PRO A 396 30.88 25.79 10.39
N SER A 397 32.14 25.75 10.14
CA SER A 397 32.82 24.94 9.14
C SER A 397 32.79 23.43 9.42
N HIS A 398 31.69 22.88 9.87
CA HIS A 398 31.43 21.45 9.96
C HIS A 398 29.92 21.25 9.86
N SER A 399 29.49 20.58 8.82
CA SER A 399 28.10 20.14 8.64
C SER A 399 27.68 19.28 9.84
N PRO A 400 26.63 19.61 10.58
CA PRO A 400 26.07 18.65 11.51
C PRO A 400 25.35 17.60 10.67
N VAL A 401 25.97 16.45 10.52
CA VAL A 401 25.29 15.23 10.14
C VAL A 401 24.24 14.98 11.23
N VAL A 402 22.97 15.16 10.90
CA VAL A 402 21.90 14.74 11.79
C VAL A 402 21.84 13.22 11.70
N ALA A 403 22.71 12.58 12.47
CA ALA A 403 22.60 11.16 12.68
C ALA A 403 21.37 10.90 13.53
N LEU A 404 20.37 10.25 12.97
CA LEU A 404 19.28 9.64 13.73
C LEU A 404 19.84 8.43 14.46
N SER A 405 20.49 8.66 15.61
CA SER A 405 20.85 7.55 16.48
C SER A 405 19.64 7.07 17.25
N SER A 406 19.53 5.76 17.35
CA SER A 406 18.50 5.05 18.11
C SER A 406 18.51 5.32 19.63
N SER A 407 19.36 6.22 20.15
CA SER A 407 19.57 6.31 21.58
C SER A 407 19.24 7.63 22.25
N SER A 408 18.79 8.69 21.55
CA SER A 408 18.50 9.93 22.29
C SER A 408 17.75 11.04 21.56
N ALA A 409 17.31 10.87 20.32
CA ALA A 409 16.16 11.65 19.94
C ALA A 409 15.07 11.21 20.90
N SER A 410 14.58 12.09 21.74
CA SER A 410 13.40 11.83 22.52
C SER A 410 12.26 11.56 21.57
N VAL A 411 12.23 10.31 21.05
CA VAL A 411 11.03 9.72 20.56
C VAL A 411 10.09 9.88 21.73
N ARG A 412 9.20 10.86 21.68
CA ARG A 412 8.03 10.83 22.53
C ARG A 412 7.26 9.62 22.03
N GLU A 413 7.70 8.44 22.46
CA GLU A 413 6.89 7.27 22.56
C GLU A 413 5.77 7.66 23.50
N GLN A 414 4.67 8.16 22.96
CA GLN A 414 3.43 8.04 23.67
C GLN A 414 2.98 6.61 23.39
N PRO A 415 3.00 5.73 24.39
CA PRO A 415 2.36 4.44 24.27
C PRO A 415 0.88 4.74 24.08
N LEU A 416 0.39 4.65 22.84
CA LEU A 416 -1.04 4.73 22.54
C LEU A 416 -1.79 3.54 23.13
N PHE A 417 -1.07 2.60 23.75
CA PHE A 417 -1.58 1.42 24.42
C PHE A 417 -0.80 1.19 25.72
N SER A 418 -0.91 2.10 26.68
CA SER A 418 -0.70 1.74 28.05
C SER A 418 -2.01 1.18 28.58
N GLU A 419 -2.00 -0.11 28.93
CA GLU A 419 -3.07 -0.86 29.58
C GLU A 419 -4.27 -1.28 28.69
N LEU A 420 -4.08 -2.43 28.08
CA LEU A 420 -5.10 -3.47 28.02
C LEU A 420 -4.45 -4.81 28.34
#